data_66cd0fff63bc66a3ebc6eb66196a9440
#
_entry.id   66cd0fff63bc66a3ebc6eb66196a9440
#
_cell.length_a   1.000
_cell.length_b   1.000
_cell.length_c   1.000
_cell.angle_alpha   90.00
_cell.angle_beta   90.00
_cell.angle_gamma   90.00
#
_symmetry.space_group_name_H-M   'P 1'
#
loop_
_entity.id
_entity.type
_entity.pdbx_description
1 polymer ?
#
loop_
_entity_poly.entity_id
_entity_poly.type
_entity_poly.pdbx_seq_one_letter_code
_entity_poly.pdbx_strand_id
1 'polypeptide(L)'
;VYEKREEIREQIEYDLICTPVNRTQVDEFVELMLEVAMTRSPTIKIGRDAEYPTAFVQQRFEQITSSHIEKVLDGISENNTRVWNAKAYLLAALFNAPSSTDNHYTMLVNHDFHHDYGG
;
A
#
# COMPACT_ATOMS: atom_id res chain seq x y z
N VAL A 1 14.73 -11.89 8.20
CA VAL A 1 14.63 -10.54 7.62
C VAL A 1 14.94 -10.55 6.15
N TYR A 2 16.03 -11.17 5.76
CA TYR A 2 16.38 -11.25 4.34
C TYR A 2 15.32 -11.99 3.55
N GLU A 3 14.88 -13.12 4.07
CA GLU A 3 13.89 -13.93 3.38
C GLU A 3 12.57 -13.19 3.23
N LYS A 4 12.16 -12.48 4.29
CA LYS A 4 10.92 -11.73 4.23
C LYS A 4 11.01 -10.58 3.22
N ARG A 5 12.16 -9.94 3.14
CA ARG A 5 12.36 -8.89 2.16
C ARG A 5 12.21 -9.43 0.74
N GLU A 6 12.78 -10.61 0.50
CA GLU A 6 12.66 -11.21 -0.83
C GLU A 6 11.22 -11.62 -1.14
N GLU A 7 10.49 -12.09 -0.15
CA GLU A 7 9.06 -12.39 -0.33
C GLU A 7 8.29 -11.15 -0.73
N ILE A 8 8.59 -10.03 -0.08
CA ILE A 8 7.92 -8.77 -0.39
C ILE A 8 8.25 -8.32 -1.80
N ARG A 9 9.52 -8.43 -2.20
CA ARG A 9 9.91 -8.07 -3.54
C ARG A 9 9.18 -8.90 -4.58
N GLU A 10 9.02 -10.18 -4.33
CA GLU A 10 8.26 -11.03 -5.24
C GLU A 10 6.79 -10.65 -5.24
N GLN A 11 6.26 -10.32 -4.09
CA GLN A 11 4.86 -9.94 -3.96
C GLN A 11 4.52 -8.76 -4.85
N ILE A 12 5.37 -7.75 -4.88
CA ILE A 12 5.11 -6.54 -5.67
C ILE A 12 5.75 -6.59 -7.04
N GLU A 13 6.35 -7.73 -7.41
CA GLU A 13 7.01 -7.90 -8.70
C GLU A 13 8.08 -6.83 -8.90
N TYR A 14 8.98 -6.77 -7.93
CA TYR A 14 10.00 -5.74 -7.84
C TYR A 14 10.77 -5.55 -9.15
N ASP A 15 11.23 -6.66 -9.74
CA ASP A 15 12.04 -6.58 -10.94
C ASP A 15 11.27 -6.01 -12.13
N LEU A 16 9.95 -6.18 -12.10
CA LEU A 16 9.09 -5.73 -13.18
C LEU A 16 8.78 -4.24 -13.10
N ILE A 17 8.56 -3.74 -11.89
CA ILE A 17 8.11 -2.36 -11.73
C ILE A 17 9.25 -1.38 -11.43
N CYS A 18 10.40 -1.89 -11.02
CA CYS A 18 11.50 -1.04 -10.60
C CYS A 18 12.26 -0.52 -11.83
N THR A 19 12.44 0.79 -11.89
CA THR A 19 13.20 1.42 -12.97
C THR A 19 14.31 2.27 -12.35
N PRO A 20 15.28 2.72 -13.14
CA PRO A 20 16.30 3.62 -12.59
C PRO A 20 15.70 4.89 -11.99
N VAL A 21 14.56 5.33 -12.50
CA VAL A 21 13.93 6.55 -12.01
C VAL A 21 13.26 6.34 -10.66
N ASN A 22 12.57 5.23 -10.48
CA ASN A 22 11.77 5.01 -9.28
C ASN A 22 12.39 4.07 -8.26
N ARG A 23 13.63 3.61 -8.50
CA ARG A 23 14.24 2.60 -7.65
C ARG A 23 14.28 2.99 -6.17
N THR A 24 14.65 4.22 -5.88
CA THR A 24 14.72 4.67 -4.50
C THR A 24 13.37 4.57 -3.81
N GLN A 25 12.31 4.98 -4.50
CA GLN A 25 10.98 4.94 -3.93
C GLN A 25 10.47 3.51 -3.74
N VAL A 26 10.72 2.66 -4.74
CA VAL A 26 10.28 1.26 -4.62
C VAL A 26 11.03 0.57 -3.49
N ASP A 27 12.32 0.83 -3.35
CA ASP A 27 13.10 0.28 -2.24
C ASP A 27 12.53 0.74 -0.91
N GLU A 28 12.13 1.99 -0.83
CA GLU A 28 11.55 2.53 0.40
C GLU A 28 10.24 1.83 0.72
N PHE A 29 9.41 1.58 -0.28
CA PHE A 29 8.17 0.83 -0.07
C PHE A 29 8.46 -0.56 0.48
N VAL A 30 9.45 -1.23 -0.09
CA VAL A 30 9.82 -2.57 0.38
C VAL A 30 10.22 -2.52 1.85
N GLU A 31 11.02 -1.53 2.24
CA GLU A 31 11.47 -1.44 3.62
C GLU A 31 10.31 -1.12 4.56
N LEU A 32 9.37 -0.30 4.15
CA LEU A 32 8.18 -0.03 4.96
C LEU A 32 7.32 -1.27 5.13
N MET A 33 7.14 -2.02 4.05
CA MET A 33 6.37 -3.25 4.13
C MET A 33 7.06 -4.27 5.04
N LEU A 34 8.39 -4.31 4.96
CA LEU A 34 9.15 -5.18 5.84
C LEU A 34 9.00 -4.77 7.29
N GLU A 35 9.07 -3.48 7.55
CA GLU A 35 8.92 -2.98 8.91
C GLU A 35 7.56 -3.37 9.49
N VAL A 36 6.50 -3.22 8.70
CA VAL A 36 5.17 -3.61 9.12
C VAL A 36 5.11 -5.11 9.40
N ALA A 37 5.68 -5.91 8.50
CA ALA A 37 5.64 -7.36 8.63
C ALA A 37 6.36 -7.84 9.90
N MET A 38 7.38 -7.12 10.32
CA MET A 38 8.19 -7.52 11.47
C MET A 38 7.78 -6.83 12.77
N THR A 39 6.76 -5.99 12.73
CA THR A 39 6.32 -5.26 13.91
C THR A 39 5.78 -6.19 14.98
N ARG A 40 6.16 -5.95 16.23
CA ARG A 40 5.69 -6.74 17.36
C ARG A 40 4.77 -5.98 18.28
N SER A 41 4.60 -4.68 18.05
CA SER A 41 3.65 -3.90 18.83
C SER A 41 2.23 -4.40 18.58
N PRO A 42 1.33 -4.25 19.56
CA PRO A 42 -0.05 -4.71 19.36
C PRO A 42 -0.82 -3.87 18.35
N THR A 43 -0.42 -2.61 18.15
CA THR A 43 -1.09 -1.74 17.19
C THR A 43 -0.06 -1.02 16.34
N ILE A 44 -0.52 -0.53 15.18
CA ILE A 44 0.28 0.29 14.27
C ILE A 44 -0.50 1.55 13.96
N LYS A 45 0.17 2.68 14.05
CA LYS A 45 -0.45 3.96 13.77
C LYS A 45 -0.35 4.24 12.27
N ILE A 46 -1.49 4.47 11.65
CA ILE A 46 -1.58 4.80 10.24
C ILE A 46 -2.09 6.22 10.12
N GLY A 47 -1.25 7.09 9.55
CA GLY A 47 -1.64 8.49 9.45
C GLY A 47 -1.51 9.19 10.77
N ARG A 48 -2.34 10.20 10.97
CA ARG A 48 -2.25 11.04 12.14
C ARG A 48 -3.01 10.53 13.34
N ASP A 49 -4.23 10.12 13.10
CA ASP A 49 -5.17 9.90 14.20
C ASP A 49 -5.67 8.49 14.29
N ALA A 50 -5.30 7.62 13.38
CA ALA A 50 -5.84 6.29 13.35
C ALA A 50 -4.82 5.26 13.81
N GLU A 51 -5.28 4.32 14.61
CA GLU A 51 -4.46 3.23 15.10
C GLU A 51 -5.22 1.95 14.88
N TYR A 52 -4.54 0.94 14.36
CA TYR A 52 -5.19 -0.32 14.00
C TYR A 52 -4.45 -1.49 14.63
N PRO A 53 -5.14 -2.60 14.89
CA PRO A 53 -4.44 -3.80 15.34
C PRO A 53 -3.39 -4.21 14.33
N THR A 54 -2.22 -4.58 14.83
CA THR A 54 -1.10 -4.93 13.97
C THR A 54 -1.46 -6.05 13.01
N ALA A 55 -2.19 -7.08 13.49
CA ALA A 55 -2.56 -8.19 12.62
C ALA A 55 -3.40 -7.71 11.43
N PHE A 56 -4.27 -6.75 11.66
CA PHE A 56 -5.10 -6.21 10.60
C PHE A 56 -4.26 -5.48 9.56
N VAL A 57 -3.30 -4.67 10.03
CA VAL A 57 -2.44 -3.92 9.12
C VAL A 57 -1.56 -4.88 8.33
N GLN A 58 -1.01 -5.89 9.00
CA GLN A 58 -0.15 -6.86 8.32
C GLN A 58 -0.92 -7.61 7.25
N GLN A 59 -2.15 -8.00 7.54
CA GLN A 59 -2.99 -8.67 6.56
C GLN A 59 -3.26 -7.77 5.36
N ARG A 60 -3.51 -6.50 5.61
CA ARG A 60 -3.76 -5.54 4.55
C ARG A 60 -2.54 -5.38 3.66
N PHE A 61 -1.36 -5.31 4.27
CA PHE A 61 -0.13 -5.16 3.51
C PHE A 61 0.18 -6.39 2.68
N GLU A 62 -0.28 -7.57 3.10
CA GLU A 62 -0.09 -8.77 2.31
C GLU A 62 -0.90 -8.77 1.03
N GLN A 63 -1.86 -7.88 0.91
CA GLN A 63 -2.69 -7.76 -0.28
C GLN A 63 -2.13 -6.78 -1.30
N ILE A 64 -1.05 -6.11 -0.98
CA ILE A 64 -0.47 -5.13 -1.89
C ILE A 64 0.16 -5.84 -3.08
N THR A 65 -0.16 -5.37 -4.28
CA THR A 65 0.34 -5.92 -5.53
C THR A 65 1.16 -4.88 -6.27
N SER A 66 1.74 -5.29 -7.39
CA SER A 66 2.48 -4.35 -8.24
C SER A 66 1.58 -3.20 -8.70
N SER A 67 0.33 -3.49 -9.00
CA SER A 67 -0.61 -2.45 -9.42
C SER A 67 -0.78 -1.39 -8.34
N HIS A 68 -0.89 -1.84 -7.09
CA HIS A 68 -1.03 -0.90 -5.98
C HIS A 68 0.20 -0.01 -5.85
N ILE A 69 1.38 -0.61 -5.99
CA ILE A 69 2.61 0.17 -5.89
C ILE A 69 2.69 1.20 -7.00
N GLU A 70 2.35 0.79 -8.22
CA GLU A 70 2.38 1.72 -9.35
C GLU A 70 1.40 2.87 -9.15
N LYS A 71 0.24 2.57 -8.60
CA LYS A 71 -0.75 3.61 -8.35
C LYS A 71 -0.25 4.61 -7.31
N VAL A 72 0.41 4.12 -6.26
CA VAL A 72 0.98 5.00 -5.25
C VAL A 72 2.09 5.85 -5.85
N LEU A 73 2.93 5.26 -6.69
CA LEU A 73 3.98 5.99 -7.37
C LEU A 73 3.41 7.10 -8.25
N ASP A 74 2.34 6.80 -8.98
CA ASP A 74 1.69 7.79 -9.81
C ASP A 74 1.15 8.94 -8.98
N GLY A 75 0.54 8.63 -7.84
CA GLY A 75 0.02 9.64 -6.96
C GLY A 75 1.10 10.56 -6.43
N ILE A 76 2.24 10.01 -6.08
CA ILE A 76 3.37 10.80 -5.60
C ILE A 76 3.87 11.71 -6.71
N SER A 77 4.00 11.15 -7.91
CA SER A 77 4.50 11.91 -9.05
C SER A 77 3.59 13.08 -9.40
N GLU A 78 2.27 12.83 -9.38
CA GLU A 78 1.31 13.87 -9.74
C GLU A 78 1.18 14.94 -8.68
N ASN A 79 1.31 14.54 -7.44
CA ASN A 79 1.02 15.43 -6.33
C ASN A 79 2.18 16.32 -6.01
N ASN A 80 3.21 16.37 -6.53
CA ASN A 80 4.29 17.33 -6.41
C ASN A 80 4.28 18.12 -5.09
N THR A 81 3.65 17.58 -4.07
CA THR A 81 3.51 18.27 -2.79
C THR A 81 4.64 17.86 -1.86
N ARG A 82 5.16 18.86 -1.14
CA ARG A 82 6.19 18.56 -0.15
C ARG A 82 5.55 17.80 1.01
N VAL A 83 6.13 16.67 1.33
CA VAL A 83 5.61 15.82 2.41
C VAL A 83 6.50 15.97 3.63
N TRP A 84 5.92 16.48 4.72
CA TRP A 84 6.67 16.72 5.95
C TRP A 84 7.12 15.42 6.59
N ASN A 85 6.25 14.43 6.59
CA ASN A 85 6.58 13.13 7.17
C ASN A 85 6.36 12.09 6.09
N ALA A 86 7.36 11.91 5.26
CA ALA A 86 7.24 11.02 4.11
C ALA A 86 6.90 9.60 4.53
N LYS A 87 7.49 9.13 5.62
CA LYS A 87 7.23 7.76 6.07
C LYS A 87 5.77 7.58 6.43
N ALA A 88 5.20 8.51 7.19
CA ALA A 88 3.81 8.41 7.59
C ALA A 88 2.88 8.50 6.38
N TYR A 89 3.20 9.35 5.44
CA TYR A 89 2.42 9.48 4.23
C TYR A 89 2.45 8.20 3.41
N LEU A 90 3.64 7.64 3.21
CA LEU A 90 3.78 6.43 2.41
C LEU A 90 3.10 5.25 3.09
N LEU A 91 3.22 5.17 4.41
CA LEU A 91 2.58 4.10 5.17
C LEU A 91 1.07 4.15 4.99
N ALA A 92 0.49 5.34 5.09
CA ALA A 92 -0.95 5.50 4.91
C ALA A 92 -1.37 5.20 3.47
N ALA A 93 -0.57 5.62 2.51
CA ALA A 93 -0.89 5.38 1.10
C ALA A 93 -0.88 3.88 0.80
N LEU A 94 0.11 3.16 1.31
CA LEU A 94 0.18 1.72 1.10
C LEU A 94 -0.97 1.01 1.80
N PHE A 95 -1.30 1.43 3.02
CA PHE A 95 -2.38 0.84 3.77
C PHE A 95 -3.71 0.99 3.05
N ASN A 96 -3.94 2.14 2.44
CA ASN A 96 -5.21 2.44 1.79
C ASN A 96 -5.30 1.95 0.36
N ALA A 97 -4.18 1.62 -0.27
CA ALA A 97 -4.19 1.29 -1.68
C ALA A 97 -5.09 0.11 -2.04
N PRO A 98 -4.99 -1.04 -1.36
CA PRO A 98 -5.88 -2.16 -1.72
C PRO A 98 -7.34 -1.83 -1.50
N SER A 99 -7.66 -1.18 -0.40
CA SER A 99 -9.03 -0.86 -0.06
C SER A 99 -9.62 0.13 -1.07
N SER A 100 -8.84 1.14 -1.42
CA SER A 100 -9.30 2.17 -2.34
C SER A 100 -9.61 1.57 -3.70
N THR A 101 -8.72 0.72 -4.19
CA THR A 101 -8.92 0.07 -5.47
C THR A 101 -10.15 -0.83 -5.44
N ASP A 102 -10.29 -1.61 -4.39
CA ASP A 102 -11.42 -2.51 -4.24
C ASP A 102 -12.73 -1.76 -4.16
N ASN A 103 -12.74 -0.67 -3.41
CA ASN A 103 -13.95 0.14 -3.27
C ASN A 103 -14.38 0.71 -4.61
N HIS A 104 -13.42 1.19 -5.37
CA HIS A 104 -13.73 1.75 -6.67
C HIS A 104 -14.35 0.69 -7.57
N TYR A 105 -13.76 -0.48 -7.61
CA TYR A 105 -14.26 -1.57 -8.42
C TYR A 105 -15.66 -1.98 -7.98
N THR A 106 -15.85 -2.10 -6.69
CA THR A 106 -17.14 -2.51 -6.14
C THR A 106 -18.23 -1.50 -6.52
N MET A 107 -17.92 -0.24 -6.44
CA MET A 107 -18.89 0.80 -6.79
C MET A 107 -19.27 0.71 -8.26
N LEU A 108 -18.32 0.48 -9.13
CA LEU A 108 -18.60 0.36 -10.55
C LEU A 108 -19.51 -0.83 -10.83
N VAL A 109 -19.21 -1.95 -10.20
CA VAL A 109 -20.01 -3.16 -10.39
C VAL A 109 -21.43 -2.96 -9.89
N ASN A 110 -21.57 -2.41 -8.70
CA ASN A 110 -22.91 -2.17 -8.16
C ASN A 110 -23.70 -1.19 -9.00
N HIS A 111 -23.02 -0.22 -9.55
CA HIS A 111 -23.67 0.75 -10.40
C HIS A 111 -24.27 0.09 -11.63
N ASP A 112 -23.55 -0.87 -12.17
CA ASP A 112 -24.03 -1.57 -13.35
C ASP A 112 -25.20 -2.48 -13.04
N PHE A 113 -25.19 -3.09 -11.90
CA PHE A 113 -26.21 -4.02 -11.55
C PHE A 113 -27.37 -3.42 -10.84
N HIS A 114 -27.40 -2.66 -10.27
CA HIS A 114 -28.31 -2.36 -9.47
C HIS A 114 -28.57 -1.66 -9.04
N HIS A 115 -28.45 -1.67 -9.16
CA HIS A 115 -28.21 -1.47 -8.43
C HIS A 115 -28.63 -2.06 -7.79
N ASP A 116 -28.91 -2.79 -7.85
CA ASP A 116 -29.09 -3.49 -7.22
C ASP A 116 -28.59 -4.13 -6.46
N TYR A 117 -28.44 -4.37 -6.38
CA TYR A 117 -28.14 -4.96 -5.46
C TYR A 117 -27.66 -4.46 -4.59
N GLY A 118 -27.88 -4.09 -4.66
CA GLY A 118 -27.59 -3.59 -4.11
C GLY A 118 -27.00 -3.25 -3.85
N GLY A 119 -27.22 -2.98 -3.99
CA GLY A 119 -26.62 -2.65 -3.93
C GLY A 119 -26.29 -2.98 -3.85
#